data_7eb8486b393a36d0726eb7859cb8e6bf
#
_entry.id   7eb8486b393a36d0726eb7859cb8e6bf
#
_cell.length_a   1.000
_cell.length_b   1.000
_cell.length_c   1.000
_cell.angle_alpha   90.00
_cell.angle_beta   90.00
_cell.angle_gamma   90.00
#
_symmetry.space_group_name_H-M   'P 1'
#
loop_
_entity.id
_entity.type
_entity.pdbx_description
1 polymer ?
#
loop_
_entity_poly.entity_id
_entity_poly.type
_entity_poly.pdbx_seq_one_letter_code
_entity_poly.pdbx_strand_id
1 'polypeptide(L)'
;MSKRILICGPSGVGKSELANFIGLSLGIPFITTSTKPLWENHKIKSHTELIKKGQEDPSWGNAFQWEVLDYRKRLLMKEQGGYVCDRSPIDNLAYYMMQNSMDMGAKETQSYVDQCAKDLVDQADYIIRIQFKFDYELKDDGMRVNNPYFQAMTDGVFESIFKNDMLHLKKNFDNNKMLSINTWNWNDRIENIQQFLDIDQKIIRKWIRKTKQTIRKKRQ
;
A
#
# COMPACT_ATOMS: atom_id res chain seq x y z
N MET A 1 -15.70 -8.96 15.26
CA MET A 1 -14.30 -8.54 15.51
C MET A 1 -13.93 -7.46 14.51
N SER A 2 -13.31 -6.37 14.94
CA SER A 2 -12.83 -5.34 14.04
C SER A 2 -11.61 -5.85 13.26
N LYS A 3 -11.55 -5.61 11.94
CA LYS A 3 -10.47 -6.09 11.06
C LYS A 3 -9.55 -4.93 10.72
N ARG A 4 -8.23 -5.09 10.93
CA ARG A 4 -7.19 -4.15 10.48
C ARG A 4 -6.60 -4.68 9.18
N ILE A 5 -6.86 -3.99 8.07
CA ILE A 5 -6.55 -4.47 6.74
C ILE A 5 -5.55 -3.51 6.09
N LEU A 6 -4.39 -4.02 5.70
CA LEU A 6 -3.38 -3.24 4.98
C LEU A 6 -3.30 -3.71 3.51
N ILE A 7 -3.30 -2.76 2.59
CA ILE A 7 -3.16 -3.02 1.16
C ILE A 7 -1.81 -2.51 0.68
N CYS A 8 -1.00 -3.39 0.09
CA CYS A 8 0.32 -3.07 -0.43
C CYS A 8 0.44 -3.33 -1.94
N GLY A 9 1.47 -2.77 -2.55
CA GLY A 9 1.79 -2.92 -3.96
C GLY A 9 2.25 -1.62 -4.62
N PRO A 10 2.70 -1.64 -5.89
CA PRO A 10 3.22 -0.49 -6.60
C PRO A 10 2.26 0.69 -6.65
N SER A 11 2.75 1.88 -6.98
CA SER A 11 1.90 3.06 -7.16
C SER A 11 1.01 2.89 -8.39
N GLY A 12 -0.20 3.44 -8.36
CA GLY A 12 -1.12 3.42 -9.51
C GLY A 12 -1.95 2.15 -9.71
N VAL A 13 -1.71 1.07 -8.93
CA VAL A 13 -2.44 -0.22 -9.09
C VAL A 13 -3.86 -0.25 -8.51
N GLY A 14 -4.43 0.90 -8.08
CA GLY A 14 -5.82 0.98 -7.60
C GLY A 14 -6.02 0.60 -6.13
N LYS A 15 -4.98 0.71 -5.29
CA LYS A 15 -5.07 0.40 -3.84
C LYS A 15 -6.11 1.23 -3.12
N SER A 16 -6.11 2.54 -3.34
CA SER A 16 -7.02 3.48 -2.65
C SER A 16 -8.49 3.25 -3.03
N GLU A 17 -8.76 2.90 -4.31
CA GLU A 17 -10.10 2.55 -4.76
C GLU A 17 -10.59 1.27 -4.09
N LEU A 18 -9.71 0.26 -3.98
CA LEU A 18 -10.02 -1.00 -3.31
C LEU A 18 -10.19 -0.82 -1.80
N ALA A 19 -9.33 -0.01 -1.15
CA ALA A 19 -9.44 0.32 0.27
C ALA A 19 -10.78 1.00 0.58
N ASN A 20 -11.19 1.97 -0.24
CA ASN A 20 -12.47 2.64 -0.08
C ASN A 20 -13.65 1.65 -0.23
N PHE A 21 -13.60 0.73 -1.22
CA PHE A 21 -14.60 -0.32 -1.38
C PHE A 21 -14.70 -1.21 -0.13
N ILE A 22 -13.56 -1.68 0.39
CA ILE A 22 -13.51 -2.54 1.58
C ILE A 22 -14.05 -1.79 2.81
N GLY A 23 -13.60 -0.56 3.04
CA GLY A 23 -14.07 0.28 4.15
C GLY A 23 -15.58 0.44 4.17
N LEU A 24 -16.17 0.79 3.02
CA LEU A 24 -17.63 0.93 2.87
C LEU A 24 -18.37 -0.41 3.03
N SER A 25 -17.78 -1.51 2.57
CA SER A 25 -18.39 -2.84 2.64
C SER A 25 -18.41 -3.43 4.04
N LEU A 26 -17.37 -3.16 4.83
CA LEU A 26 -17.24 -3.65 6.21
C LEU A 26 -17.72 -2.63 7.26
N GLY A 27 -18.03 -1.40 6.86
CA GLY A 27 -18.39 -0.33 7.79
C GLY A 27 -17.23 0.11 8.68
N ILE A 28 -15.98 0.02 8.18
CA ILE A 28 -14.77 0.45 8.88
C ILE A 28 -14.14 1.65 8.17
N PRO A 29 -13.39 2.53 8.87
CA PRO A 29 -12.76 3.69 8.26
C PRO A 29 -11.69 3.27 7.22
N PHE A 30 -11.65 4.02 6.11
CA PHE A 30 -10.51 4.03 5.19
C PHE A 30 -9.53 5.11 5.62
N ILE A 31 -8.31 4.72 5.94
CA ILE A 31 -7.24 5.61 6.37
C ILE A 31 -6.28 5.81 5.20
N THR A 32 -6.18 7.04 4.74
CA THR A 32 -5.15 7.40 3.77
C THR A 32 -3.87 7.82 4.50
N THR A 33 -2.74 7.21 4.13
CA THR A 33 -1.43 7.52 4.70
C THR A 33 -0.53 8.22 3.67
N SER A 34 -1.11 9.20 2.96
CA SER A 34 -0.37 10.04 2.02
C SER A 34 0.81 10.73 2.70
N THR A 35 1.97 10.69 2.05
CA THR A 35 3.19 11.36 2.53
C THR A 35 3.30 12.83 2.08
N LYS A 36 2.28 13.38 1.43
CA LYS A 36 2.27 14.79 1.01
C LYS A 36 2.60 15.78 2.12
N PRO A 37 2.06 15.65 3.35
CA PRO A 37 2.43 16.58 4.43
C PRO A 37 3.92 16.56 4.76
N LEU A 38 4.57 15.39 4.66
CA LEU A 38 6.03 15.30 4.86
C LEU A 38 6.77 15.95 3.70
N TRP A 39 6.29 15.77 2.46
CA TRP A 39 6.90 16.44 1.29
C TRP A 39 6.85 17.95 1.43
N GLU A 40 5.72 18.51 1.88
CA GLU A 40 5.56 19.94 2.14
C GLU A 40 6.58 20.45 3.18
N ASN A 41 6.76 19.72 4.28
CA ASN A 41 7.75 20.04 5.31
C ASN A 41 9.19 20.07 4.77
N HIS A 42 9.50 19.16 3.86
CA HIS A 42 10.81 19.03 3.22
C HIS A 42 10.93 19.85 1.90
N LYS A 43 9.88 20.60 1.52
CA LYS A 43 9.80 21.41 0.28
C LYS A 43 9.97 20.57 -0.99
N ILE A 44 9.50 19.30 -0.97
CA ILE A 44 9.51 18.37 -2.09
C ILE A 44 8.24 18.57 -2.93
N LYS A 45 8.38 18.76 -4.24
CA LYS A 45 7.26 19.05 -5.16
C LYS A 45 6.81 17.82 -5.95
N SER A 46 7.68 16.83 -6.13
CA SER A 46 7.38 15.63 -6.93
C SER A 46 8.15 14.41 -6.44
N HIS A 47 7.70 13.23 -6.86
CA HIS A 47 8.40 11.98 -6.56
C HIS A 47 9.80 11.93 -7.20
N THR A 48 9.97 12.53 -8.38
CA THR A 48 11.28 12.63 -9.04
C THR A 48 12.24 13.47 -8.21
N GLU A 49 11.78 14.60 -7.64
CA GLU A 49 12.60 15.44 -6.77
C GLU A 49 12.97 14.71 -5.47
N LEU A 50 12.04 13.93 -4.89
CA LEU A 50 12.29 13.09 -3.74
C LEU A 50 13.43 12.08 -4.00
N ILE A 51 13.35 11.36 -5.12
CA ILE A 51 14.37 10.39 -5.52
C ILE A 51 15.73 11.08 -5.70
N LYS A 52 15.76 12.19 -6.45
CA LYS A 52 16.97 12.95 -6.71
C LYS A 52 17.63 13.41 -5.42
N LYS A 53 16.86 14.00 -4.50
CA LYS A 53 17.38 14.46 -3.21
C LYS A 53 17.94 13.32 -2.35
N GLY A 54 17.29 12.17 -2.34
CA GLY A 54 17.80 10.98 -1.66
C GLY A 54 19.09 10.43 -2.27
N GLN A 55 19.25 10.53 -3.60
CA GLN A 55 20.49 10.15 -4.30
C GLN A 55 21.63 11.14 -4.04
N GLU A 56 21.34 12.42 -3.96
CA GLU A 56 22.32 13.47 -3.64
C GLU A 56 22.77 13.43 -2.16
N ASP A 57 21.85 13.05 -1.26
CA ASP A 57 22.11 12.89 0.18
C ASP A 57 21.48 11.59 0.70
N PRO A 58 22.21 10.46 0.65
CA PRO A 58 21.71 9.17 1.13
C PRO A 58 21.34 9.17 2.63
N SER A 59 22.03 9.96 3.45
CA SER A 59 21.73 10.04 4.88
C SER A 59 20.39 10.75 5.14
N TRP A 60 20.11 11.81 4.39
CA TRP A 60 18.79 12.43 4.40
C TRP A 60 17.71 11.46 3.87
N GLY A 61 18.00 10.75 2.76
CA GLY A 61 17.09 9.76 2.19
C GLY A 61 16.69 8.69 3.19
N ASN A 62 17.67 8.16 3.92
CA ASN A 62 17.44 7.20 5.01
C ASN A 62 16.57 7.81 6.13
N ALA A 63 16.93 8.97 6.64
CA ALA A 63 16.17 9.66 7.69
C ALA A 63 14.72 9.93 7.27
N PHE A 64 14.50 10.32 6.02
CA PHE A 64 13.17 10.55 5.46
C PHE A 64 12.33 9.25 5.42
N GLN A 65 12.91 8.10 5.08
CA GLN A 65 12.19 6.83 5.09
C GLN A 65 11.76 6.42 6.53
N TRP A 66 12.61 6.67 7.53
CA TRP A 66 12.24 6.48 8.94
C TRP A 66 11.10 7.42 9.34
N GLU A 67 11.14 8.69 8.92
CA GLU A 67 10.07 9.65 9.19
C GLU A 67 8.74 9.20 8.55
N VAL A 68 8.77 8.67 7.32
CA VAL A 68 7.58 8.12 6.65
C VAL A 68 7.01 6.94 7.40
N LEU A 69 7.85 6.02 7.89
CA LEU A 69 7.42 4.85 8.64
C LEU A 69 6.73 5.27 9.95
N ASP A 70 7.37 6.16 10.72
CA ASP A 70 6.84 6.67 11.98
C ASP A 70 5.55 7.51 11.78
N TYR A 71 5.50 8.34 10.74
CA TYR A 71 4.31 9.12 10.39
C TYR A 71 3.10 8.22 10.12
N ARG A 72 3.24 7.17 9.31
CA ARG A 72 2.18 6.21 9.02
C ARG A 72 1.73 5.46 10.27
N LYS A 73 2.69 5.01 11.08
CA LYS A 73 2.41 4.37 12.36
C LYS A 73 1.55 5.26 13.25
N ARG A 74 1.92 6.54 13.42
CA ARG A 74 1.15 7.49 14.23
C ARG A 74 -0.27 7.72 13.72
N LEU A 75 -0.48 7.70 12.39
CA LEU A 75 -1.83 7.81 11.82
C LEU A 75 -2.69 6.60 12.18
N LEU A 76 -2.16 5.39 12.06
CA LEU A 76 -2.89 4.15 12.33
C LEU A 76 -3.15 3.93 13.82
N MET A 77 -2.21 4.33 14.69
CA MET A 77 -2.37 4.22 16.16
C MET A 77 -3.52 5.08 16.73
N LYS A 78 -4.02 6.06 15.98
CA LYS A 78 -5.19 6.85 16.40
C LYS A 78 -6.49 6.06 16.31
N GLU A 79 -6.50 4.98 15.53
CA GLU A 79 -7.69 4.15 15.34
C GLU A 79 -7.69 3.00 16.35
N GLN A 80 -8.68 3.01 17.23
CA GLN A 80 -8.86 1.96 18.24
C GLN A 80 -9.66 0.75 17.75
N GLY A 81 -10.27 0.87 16.58
CA GLY A 81 -11.11 -0.15 15.95
C GLY A 81 -10.45 -0.84 14.75
N GLY A 82 -11.28 -1.45 13.91
CA GLY A 82 -10.83 -1.94 12.60
C GLY A 82 -10.68 -0.78 11.62
N TYR A 83 -9.84 -0.99 10.61
CA TYR A 83 -9.62 -0.04 9.53
C TYR A 83 -9.14 -0.74 8.26
N VAL A 84 -9.18 -0.03 7.15
CA VAL A 84 -8.46 -0.38 5.94
C VAL A 84 -7.52 0.75 5.56
N CYS A 85 -6.28 0.42 5.19
CA CYS A 85 -5.26 1.38 4.78
C CYS A 85 -4.67 1.01 3.42
N ASP A 86 -4.46 1.99 2.54
CA ASP A 86 -3.91 1.81 1.19
C ASP A 86 -2.37 1.84 1.11
N ARG A 87 -1.73 1.63 2.24
CA ARG A 87 -0.27 1.47 2.40
C ARG A 87 0.02 0.60 3.62
N SER A 88 1.23 0.07 3.67
CA SER A 88 1.68 -0.82 4.73
C SER A 88 3.18 -0.66 5.01
N PRO A 89 3.71 -1.19 6.10
CA PRO A 89 5.16 -1.32 6.31
C PRO A 89 5.88 -2.08 5.18
N ILE A 90 5.18 -2.95 4.44
CA ILE A 90 5.72 -3.62 3.25
C ILE A 90 6.03 -2.60 2.14
N ASP A 91 5.13 -1.62 1.91
CA ASP A 91 5.38 -0.51 0.98
C ASP A 91 6.60 0.31 1.43
N ASN A 92 6.71 0.59 2.74
CA ASN A 92 7.85 1.32 3.27
C ASN A 92 9.16 0.60 2.98
N LEU A 93 9.22 -0.72 3.26
CA LEU A 93 10.41 -1.52 2.96
C LEU A 93 10.72 -1.57 1.48
N ALA A 94 9.71 -1.75 0.62
CA ALA A 94 9.92 -1.81 -0.83
C ALA A 94 10.55 -0.51 -1.36
N TYR A 95 10.04 0.65 -0.96
CA TYR A 95 10.60 1.93 -1.38
C TYR A 95 11.95 2.23 -0.71
N TYR A 96 12.18 1.82 0.53
CA TYR A 96 13.47 1.90 1.18
C TYR A 96 14.54 1.12 0.41
N MET A 97 14.24 -0.13 0.05
CA MET A 97 15.16 -0.98 -0.73
C MET A 97 15.48 -0.40 -2.10
N MET A 98 14.52 0.23 -2.76
CA MET A 98 14.74 0.87 -4.07
C MET A 98 15.59 2.13 -3.99
N GLN A 99 15.55 2.86 -2.88
CA GLN A 99 16.12 4.19 -2.78
C GLN A 99 17.42 4.23 -1.96
N ASN A 100 17.56 3.37 -0.95
CA ASN A 100 18.60 3.52 0.04
C ASN A 100 19.46 2.27 0.29
N SER A 101 19.01 1.07 -0.09
CA SER A 101 19.71 -0.17 0.31
C SER A 101 21.11 -0.32 -0.27
N MET A 102 21.44 0.38 -1.35
CA MET A 102 22.79 0.35 -1.94
C MET A 102 23.77 1.25 -1.18
N ASP A 103 23.27 2.34 -0.59
CA ASP A 103 24.10 3.36 0.05
C ASP A 103 24.22 3.15 1.56
N MET A 104 23.25 2.40 2.13
CA MET A 104 23.22 2.10 3.57
C MET A 104 23.90 0.77 3.88
N GLY A 105 24.58 0.70 5.03
CA GLY A 105 25.18 -0.54 5.51
C GLY A 105 24.14 -1.63 5.82
N ALA A 106 24.57 -2.89 5.75
CA ALA A 106 23.69 -4.04 5.99
C ALA A 106 22.99 -3.99 7.38
N LYS A 107 23.66 -3.44 8.39
CA LYS A 107 23.14 -3.32 9.76
C LYS A 107 22.00 -2.30 9.83
N GLU A 108 22.14 -1.15 9.20
CA GLU A 108 21.13 -0.11 9.12
C GLU A 108 19.89 -0.61 8.35
N THR A 109 20.12 -1.27 7.22
CA THR A 109 19.06 -1.90 6.42
C THR A 109 18.32 -2.94 7.24
N GLN A 110 19.02 -3.81 7.97
CA GLN A 110 18.39 -4.82 8.83
C GLN A 110 17.54 -4.16 9.93
N SER A 111 18.02 -3.08 10.55
CA SER A 111 17.26 -2.34 11.56
C SER A 111 15.94 -1.81 11.01
N TYR A 112 15.94 -1.33 9.74
CA TYR A 112 14.72 -0.87 9.08
C TYR A 112 13.76 -2.03 8.77
N VAL A 113 14.28 -3.16 8.30
CA VAL A 113 13.51 -4.40 8.05
C VAL A 113 12.84 -4.87 9.35
N ASP A 114 13.58 -4.94 10.45
CA ASP A 114 13.08 -5.39 11.74
C ASP A 114 11.95 -4.48 12.26
N GLN A 115 12.12 -3.16 12.09
CA GLN A 115 11.07 -2.20 12.47
C GLN A 115 9.81 -2.34 11.58
N CYS A 116 9.98 -2.51 10.27
CA CYS A 116 8.86 -2.78 9.37
C CYS A 116 8.11 -4.08 9.74
N ALA A 117 8.85 -5.15 10.08
CA ALA A 117 8.25 -6.41 10.51
C ALA A 117 7.44 -6.25 11.80
N LYS A 118 7.99 -5.54 12.79
CA LYS A 118 7.30 -5.24 14.04
C LYS A 118 6.03 -4.42 13.81
N ASP A 119 6.14 -3.31 13.07
CA ASP A 119 5.02 -2.43 12.80
C ASP A 119 3.92 -3.13 12.00
N LEU A 120 4.28 -4.05 11.10
CA LEU A 120 3.32 -4.83 10.33
C LEU A 120 2.46 -5.73 11.25
N VAL A 121 3.08 -6.43 12.20
CA VAL A 121 2.38 -7.27 13.18
C VAL A 121 1.48 -6.43 14.10
N ASP A 122 1.96 -5.27 14.51
CA ASP A 122 1.20 -4.36 15.39
C ASP A 122 -0.02 -3.74 14.68
N GLN A 123 0.02 -3.61 13.34
CA GLN A 123 -0.95 -2.83 12.55
C GLN A 123 -1.88 -3.67 11.68
N ALA A 124 -1.62 -4.96 11.45
CA ALA A 124 -2.39 -5.76 10.49
C ALA A 124 -2.97 -7.03 11.10
N ASP A 125 -4.24 -7.31 10.75
CA ASP A 125 -4.84 -8.63 10.87
C ASP A 125 -4.91 -9.31 9.50
N TYR A 126 -4.98 -8.52 8.41
CA TYR A 126 -5.05 -8.98 7.03
C TYR A 126 -4.14 -8.16 6.12
N ILE A 127 -3.49 -8.82 5.18
CA ILE A 127 -2.63 -8.21 4.17
C ILE A 127 -3.18 -8.52 2.78
N ILE A 128 -3.33 -7.48 1.94
CA ILE A 128 -3.75 -7.62 0.56
C ILE A 128 -2.66 -7.02 -0.32
N ARG A 129 -2.02 -7.84 -1.15
CA ARG A 129 -1.08 -7.40 -2.16
C ARG A 129 -1.77 -7.24 -3.49
N ILE A 130 -1.60 -6.09 -4.15
CA ILE A 130 -2.00 -5.89 -5.54
C ILE A 130 -0.74 -5.86 -6.40
N GLN A 131 -0.64 -6.80 -7.35
CA GLN A 131 0.48 -6.91 -8.27
C GLN A 131 0.31 -5.95 -9.45
N PHE A 132 1.43 -5.52 -10.03
CA PHE A 132 1.44 -4.75 -11.26
C PHE A 132 1.33 -5.66 -12.49
N LYS A 133 0.68 -5.16 -13.55
CA LYS A 133 0.64 -5.78 -14.88
C LYS A 133 0.79 -4.72 -15.97
N PHE A 134 1.47 -5.05 -17.06
CA PHE A 134 1.74 -4.13 -18.16
C PHE A 134 0.52 -3.74 -19.00
N ASP A 135 -0.55 -4.51 -18.95
CA ASP A 135 -1.82 -4.24 -19.65
C ASP A 135 -2.68 -3.17 -18.98
N TYR A 136 -2.17 -2.54 -17.93
CA TYR A 136 -2.85 -1.47 -17.20
C TYR A 136 -2.39 -0.08 -17.65
N GLU A 137 -3.34 0.75 -18.00
CA GLU A 137 -3.10 2.15 -18.32
C GLU A 137 -2.91 2.96 -17.03
N LEU A 138 -1.68 3.38 -16.78
CA LEU A 138 -1.35 4.26 -15.64
C LEU A 138 -1.91 5.65 -15.92
N LYS A 139 -2.76 6.14 -15.02
CA LYS A 139 -3.22 7.54 -15.06
C LYS A 139 -2.11 8.45 -14.56
N ASP A 140 -1.75 9.43 -15.37
CA ASP A 140 -0.84 10.49 -14.97
C ASP A 140 -1.57 11.48 -14.05
N ASP A 141 -1.10 11.62 -12.82
CA ASP A 141 -1.58 12.61 -11.84
C ASP A 141 -0.57 13.75 -11.60
N GLY A 142 0.48 13.82 -12.43
CA GLY A 142 1.55 14.81 -12.34
C GLY A 142 2.46 14.67 -11.11
N MET A 143 2.20 13.71 -10.24
CA MET A 143 2.94 13.54 -8.98
C MET A 143 3.73 12.22 -8.95
N ARG A 144 3.26 11.19 -9.66
CA ARG A 144 3.83 9.85 -9.66
C ARG A 144 4.79 9.68 -10.83
N VAL A 145 5.72 8.75 -10.69
CA VAL A 145 6.50 8.29 -11.84
C VAL A 145 5.54 7.52 -12.76
N ASN A 146 5.11 8.16 -13.86
CA ASN A 146 4.26 7.55 -14.87
C ASN A 146 5.10 6.72 -15.85
N ASN A 147 5.74 5.66 -15.33
CA ASN A 147 6.59 4.76 -16.08
C ASN A 147 6.25 3.31 -15.72
N PRO A 148 5.68 2.50 -16.66
CA PRO A 148 5.29 1.12 -16.37
C PRO A 148 6.48 0.23 -16.01
N TYR A 149 7.67 0.50 -16.53
CA TYR A 149 8.88 -0.25 -16.18
C TYR A 149 9.32 0.02 -14.73
N PHE A 150 9.18 1.27 -14.26
CA PHE A 150 9.41 1.60 -12.85
C PHE A 150 8.42 0.88 -11.94
N GLN A 151 7.14 0.79 -12.33
CA GLN A 151 6.14 0.05 -11.57
C GLN A 151 6.42 -1.45 -11.56
N ALA A 152 6.85 -2.02 -12.69
CA ALA A 152 7.23 -3.43 -12.78
C ALA A 152 8.47 -3.73 -11.91
N MET A 153 9.47 -2.86 -11.92
CA MET A 153 10.66 -2.97 -11.05
C MET A 153 10.24 -2.90 -9.57
N THR A 154 9.36 -1.97 -9.21
CA THR A 154 8.83 -1.85 -7.86
C THR A 154 8.08 -3.12 -7.46
N ASP A 155 7.25 -3.70 -8.33
CA ASP A 155 6.55 -4.96 -8.05
C ASP A 155 7.52 -6.14 -7.87
N GLY A 156 8.63 -6.17 -8.61
CA GLY A 156 9.71 -7.14 -8.40
C GLY A 156 10.33 -7.07 -6.99
N VAL A 157 10.45 -5.87 -6.42
CA VAL A 157 10.89 -5.69 -5.02
C VAL A 157 9.84 -6.24 -4.05
N PHE A 158 8.55 -5.94 -4.25
CA PHE A 158 7.47 -6.55 -3.47
C PHE A 158 7.52 -8.09 -3.55
N GLU A 159 7.68 -8.64 -4.77
CA GLU A 159 7.81 -10.09 -4.97
C GLU A 159 8.96 -10.67 -4.15
N SER A 160 10.12 -10.00 -4.16
CA SER A 160 11.29 -10.41 -3.38
C SER A 160 11.01 -10.41 -1.87
N ILE A 161 10.33 -9.38 -1.35
CA ILE A 161 9.96 -9.30 0.08
C ILE A 161 9.08 -10.49 0.48
N PHE A 162 8.06 -10.80 -0.32
CA PHE A 162 7.14 -11.91 -0.05
C PHE A 162 7.81 -13.29 -0.21
N LYS A 163 8.53 -13.49 -1.31
CA LYS A 163 9.18 -14.76 -1.65
C LYS A 163 10.25 -15.15 -0.64
N ASN A 164 11.08 -14.19 -0.24
CA ASN A 164 12.17 -14.40 0.71
C ASN A 164 11.74 -14.23 2.17
N ASP A 165 10.46 -13.96 2.41
CA ASP A 165 9.87 -13.81 3.75
C ASP A 165 10.60 -12.78 4.63
N MET A 166 11.02 -11.66 4.04
CA MET A 166 11.89 -10.67 4.68
C MET A 166 11.28 -10.04 5.93
N LEU A 167 9.95 -10.03 6.04
CA LEU A 167 9.19 -9.50 7.20
C LEU A 167 8.59 -10.59 8.08
N HIS A 168 9.08 -11.83 7.95
CA HIS A 168 8.57 -12.99 8.70
C HIS A 168 7.04 -13.18 8.55
N LEU A 169 6.53 -12.94 7.33
CA LEU A 169 5.10 -13.01 7.03
C LEU A 169 4.52 -14.39 7.33
N LYS A 170 5.23 -15.46 6.94
CA LYS A 170 4.80 -16.85 7.13
C LYS A 170 4.71 -17.24 8.61
N LYS A 171 5.51 -16.62 9.47
CA LYS A 171 5.50 -16.85 10.92
C LYS A 171 4.36 -16.08 11.60
N ASN A 172 4.07 -14.88 11.13
CA ASN A 172 3.20 -13.92 11.82
C ASN A 172 1.77 -13.92 11.27
N PHE A 173 1.57 -14.39 10.03
CA PHE A 173 0.27 -14.39 9.36
C PHE A 173 -0.03 -15.77 8.78
N ASP A 174 -1.18 -16.32 9.09
CA ASP A 174 -1.70 -17.51 8.44
C ASP A 174 -1.98 -17.23 6.95
N ASN A 175 -1.93 -18.25 6.11
CA ASN A 175 -2.20 -18.11 4.67
C ASN A 175 -3.59 -17.53 4.36
N ASN A 176 -4.58 -17.77 5.23
CA ASN A 176 -5.92 -17.20 5.11
C ASN A 176 -6.03 -15.74 5.52
N LYS A 177 -4.94 -15.11 5.95
CA LYS A 177 -4.84 -13.68 6.28
C LYS A 177 -4.05 -12.86 5.27
N MET A 178 -3.57 -13.53 4.22
CA MET A 178 -2.84 -12.88 3.13
C MET A 178 -3.48 -13.20 1.79
N LEU A 179 -3.74 -12.17 0.99
CA LEU A 179 -4.29 -12.30 -0.36
C LEU A 179 -3.39 -11.60 -1.36
N SER A 180 -3.08 -12.26 -2.48
CA SER A 180 -2.41 -11.64 -3.62
C SER A 180 -3.37 -11.54 -4.81
N ILE A 181 -3.58 -10.32 -5.30
CA ILE A 181 -4.46 -10.01 -6.43
C ILE A 181 -3.60 -9.71 -7.65
N ASN A 182 -3.77 -10.50 -8.70
CA ASN A 182 -3.02 -10.38 -9.95
C ASN A 182 -3.89 -10.05 -11.16
N THR A 183 -5.09 -9.51 -10.96
CA THR A 183 -6.03 -9.10 -12.01
C THR A 183 -6.29 -7.60 -11.98
N TRP A 184 -6.51 -7.01 -13.17
CA TRP A 184 -6.96 -5.62 -13.33
C TRP A 184 -8.48 -5.51 -13.40
N ASN A 185 -9.17 -6.61 -13.69
CA ASN A 185 -10.62 -6.63 -13.75
C ASN A 185 -11.19 -6.31 -12.36
N TRP A 186 -11.95 -5.23 -12.28
CA TRP A 186 -12.52 -4.76 -11.03
C TRP A 186 -13.49 -5.76 -10.40
N ASN A 187 -14.27 -6.45 -11.21
CA ASN A 187 -15.22 -7.45 -10.71
C ASN A 187 -14.47 -8.64 -10.09
N ASP A 188 -13.40 -9.11 -10.74
CA ASP A 188 -12.56 -10.20 -10.22
C ASP A 188 -11.90 -9.80 -8.89
N ARG A 189 -11.43 -8.54 -8.79
CA ARG A 189 -10.88 -8.00 -7.53
C ARG A 189 -11.91 -8.02 -6.41
N ILE A 190 -13.14 -7.55 -6.70
CA ILE A 190 -14.24 -7.55 -5.73
C ILE A 190 -14.55 -8.99 -5.28
N GLU A 191 -14.60 -9.93 -6.22
CA GLU A 191 -14.91 -11.33 -5.94
C GLU A 191 -13.83 -11.98 -5.05
N ASN A 192 -12.54 -11.74 -5.37
CA ASN A 192 -11.43 -12.17 -4.53
C ASN A 192 -11.50 -11.59 -3.10
N ILE A 193 -11.79 -10.30 -2.97
CA ILE A 193 -11.92 -9.62 -1.68
C ILE A 193 -13.13 -10.14 -0.90
N GLN A 194 -14.24 -10.36 -1.58
CA GLN A 194 -15.46 -10.88 -0.98
C GLN A 194 -15.21 -12.24 -0.31
N GLN A 195 -14.59 -13.15 -1.06
CA GLN A 195 -14.25 -14.49 -0.55
C GLN A 195 -13.24 -14.43 0.59
N PHE A 196 -12.20 -13.59 0.43
CA PHE A 196 -11.12 -13.47 1.41
C PHE A 196 -11.57 -12.86 2.75
N LEU A 197 -12.42 -11.83 2.71
CA LEU A 197 -12.86 -11.11 3.91
C LEU A 197 -14.24 -11.56 4.42
N ASP A 198 -14.87 -12.54 3.76
CA ASP A 198 -16.22 -13.02 4.07
C ASP A 198 -17.27 -11.89 4.09
N ILE A 199 -17.31 -11.11 2.99
CA ILE A 199 -18.24 -9.98 2.85
C ILE A 199 -19.58 -10.47 2.28
N ASP A 200 -20.69 -10.13 2.93
CA ASP A 200 -22.04 -10.50 2.47
C ASP A 200 -22.32 -9.99 1.05
N GLN A 201 -22.76 -10.90 0.17
CA GLN A 201 -23.14 -10.58 -1.21
C GLN A 201 -24.18 -9.48 -1.34
N LYS A 202 -25.08 -9.34 -0.37
CA LYS A 202 -26.11 -8.27 -0.38
C LYS A 202 -25.47 -6.89 -0.32
N ILE A 203 -24.40 -6.73 0.46
CA ILE A 203 -23.64 -5.48 0.60
C ILE A 203 -23.01 -5.11 -0.74
N ILE A 204 -22.38 -6.06 -1.42
CA ILE A 204 -21.74 -5.85 -2.72
C ILE A 204 -22.78 -5.46 -3.79
N ARG A 205 -23.91 -6.16 -3.87
CA ARG A 205 -24.99 -5.81 -4.82
C ARG A 205 -25.51 -4.39 -4.60
N LYS A 206 -25.65 -3.97 -3.34
CA LYS A 206 -26.05 -2.58 -3.00
C LYS A 206 -25.00 -1.57 -3.46
N TRP A 207 -23.73 -1.86 -3.26
CA TRP A 207 -22.61 -0.99 -3.69
C TRP A 207 -22.55 -0.86 -5.22
N ILE A 208 -22.60 -1.96 -5.97
CA ILE A 208 -22.58 -1.97 -7.45
C ILE A 208 -23.75 -1.12 -8.01
N ARG A 209 -24.96 -1.26 -7.43
CA ARG A 209 -26.12 -0.46 -7.86
C ARG A 209 -25.86 1.03 -7.64
N LYS A 210 -25.34 1.42 -6.48
CA LYS A 210 -25.06 2.82 -6.13
C LYS A 210 -23.98 3.43 -7.04
N THR A 211 -22.92 2.70 -7.34
CA THR A 211 -21.85 3.14 -8.24
C THR A 211 -22.34 3.32 -9.68
N LYS A 212 -23.15 2.38 -10.20
CA LYS A 212 -23.79 2.53 -11.53
C LYS A 212 -24.69 3.76 -11.63
N GLN A 213 -25.43 4.08 -10.58
CA GLN A 213 -26.28 5.29 -10.52
C GLN A 213 -25.45 6.58 -10.53
N THR A 214 -24.33 6.60 -9.78
CA THR A 214 -23.42 7.75 -9.71
C THR A 214 -22.74 8.03 -11.06
N ILE A 215 -22.33 6.96 -11.77
CA ILE A 215 -21.73 7.09 -13.12
C ILE A 215 -22.74 7.61 -14.13
N ARG A 216 -24.01 7.16 -14.06
CA ARG A 216 -25.07 7.66 -14.94
C ARG A 216 -25.36 9.14 -14.74
N LYS A 217 -25.39 9.61 -13.47
CA LYS A 217 -25.60 11.03 -13.14
C LYS A 217 -24.45 11.96 -13.55
N LYS A 218 -23.21 11.44 -13.70
CA LYS A 218 -22.06 12.24 -14.16
C LYS A 218 -21.94 12.33 -15.69
N ARG A 219 -22.75 11.56 -16.44
CA ARG A 219 -22.78 11.56 -17.91
C ARG A 219 -23.97 12.36 -18.48
N GLN A 220 -24.82 12.86 -17.64
CA GLN A 220 -25.90 13.84 -17.93
C GLN A 220 -25.45 15.24 -17.50
#